data_82a9bd553b12d8f6c8d81d3d3605bbda
#
_entry.id   82a9bd553b12d8f6c8d81d3d3605bbda
#
_cell.length_a   1.000
_cell.length_b   1.000
_cell.length_c   1.000
_cell.angle_alpha   90.00
_cell.angle_beta   90.00
_cell.angle_gamma   90.00
#
_symmetry.space_group_name_H-M   'P 1'
#
loop_
_entity.id
_entity.type
_entity.pdbx_description
1 polymer ?
#
loop_
_entity_poly.entity_id
_entity_poly.type
_entity_poly.pdbx_seq_one_letter_code
_entity_poly.pdbx_strand_id
1 'polypeptide(L)'
;MENKILKPAQDSFEFVVNKRQVSKEKTLHSSILFKKVQSFANEFIIPNKNILDTSPKSFELNFIQNAYLNEELVVKNQIKKLNSTYLILLITVSKKTQKDPICEATFGYTFKKAS
;
A
#
# COMPACT_ATOMS: atom_id res chain seq x y z
N MET A 1 -0.34 3.52 -31.28
CA MET A 1 -1.06 3.48 -29.99
C MET A 1 -0.20 2.77 -28.95
N GLU A 2 0.14 3.48 -27.93
CA GLU A 2 0.97 2.90 -26.88
C GLU A 2 0.13 2.05 -25.93
N ASN A 3 0.57 0.83 -25.72
CA ASN A 3 -0.02 -0.03 -24.71
C ASN A 3 0.74 0.17 -23.40
N LYS A 4 0.10 0.82 -22.46
CA LYS A 4 0.65 0.96 -21.11
C LYS A 4 0.42 -0.34 -20.37
N ILE A 5 1.41 -1.22 -20.46
CA ILE A 5 1.35 -2.52 -19.79
C ILE A 5 2.03 -2.38 -18.45
N LEU A 6 1.25 -2.49 -17.39
CA LEU A 6 1.76 -2.48 -16.04
C LEU A 6 2.36 -3.85 -15.73
N LYS A 7 3.57 -3.83 -15.17
CA LYS A 7 4.19 -5.06 -14.70
C LYS A 7 3.52 -5.49 -13.42
N PRO A 8 3.21 -6.79 -13.28
CA PRO A 8 2.58 -7.27 -12.05
C PRO A 8 3.53 -7.18 -10.88
N ALA A 9 2.95 -7.05 -9.70
CA ALA A 9 3.68 -7.08 -8.45
C ALA A 9 3.01 -8.09 -7.54
N GLN A 10 3.62 -8.35 -6.40
CA GLN A 10 3.06 -9.20 -5.39
C GLN A 10 1.71 -8.62 -4.93
N ASP A 11 0.65 -9.43 -4.95
CA ASP A 11 -0.70 -8.98 -4.60
C ASP A 11 -0.86 -8.73 -3.10
N SER A 12 -0.13 -9.47 -2.29
CA SER A 12 -0.24 -9.37 -0.84
C SER A 12 1.03 -9.88 -0.16
N PHE A 13 1.22 -9.45 1.08
CA PHE A 13 2.20 -10.06 1.96
C PHE A 13 1.65 -10.05 3.40
N GLU A 14 2.24 -10.91 4.23
CA GLU A 14 1.82 -11.04 5.61
C GLU A 14 2.98 -10.71 6.53
N PHE A 15 2.66 -10.17 7.70
CA PHE A 15 3.66 -9.99 8.75
C PHE A 15 2.99 -10.10 10.12
N VAL A 16 3.80 -10.42 11.13
CA VAL A 16 3.36 -10.51 12.51
C VAL A 16 3.87 -9.29 13.27
N VAL A 17 2.99 -8.67 14.03
CA VAL A 17 3.36 -7.51 14.86
C VAL A 17 4.28 -7.99 15.99
N ASN A 18 5.50 -7.45 16.03
CA ASN A 18 6.51 -7.86 17.03
C ASN A 18 6.72 -6.77 18.10
N LYS A 19 7.48 -7.14 19.13
CA LYS A 19 7.71 -6.26 20.30
C LYS A 19 8.33 -4.92 19.96
N ARG A 20 9.14 -4.85 18.89
CA ARG A 20 9.82 -3.60 18.51
C ARG A 20 8.90 -2.64 17.78
N GLN A 21 7.72 -3.10 17.39
CA GLN A 21 6.79 -2.35 16.57
C GLN A 21 5.64 -1.75 17.37
N VAL A 22 5.58 -2.02 18.67
CA VAL A 22 4.42 -1.63 19.49
C VAL A 22 4.79 -0.62 20.56
N SER A 23 3.76 0.12 20.97
CA SER A 23 3.81 1.07 22.09
C SER A 23 3.74 0.34 23.43
N LYS A 24 3.71 1.11 24.53
CA LYS A 24 3.52 0.57 25.87
C LYS A 24 2.20 -0.19 26.01
N GLU A 25 1.17 0.25 25.29
CA GLU A 25 -0.14 -0.38 25.28
C GLU A 25 -0.19 -1.57 24.33
N LYS A 26 0.95 -1.94 23.74
CA LYS A 26 1.12 -3.06 22.82
C LYS A 26 0.35 -2.90 21.52
N THR A 27 0.08 -1.67 21.13
CA THR A 27 -0.50 -1.35 19.83
C THR A 27 0.59 -1.03 18.81
N LEU A 28 0.37 -1.49 17.58
CA LEU A 28 1.29 -1.21 16.47
C LEU A 28 1.44 0.29 16.25
N HIS A 29 2.68 0.78 16.19
CA HIS A 29 2.94 2.18 15.88
C HIS A 29 2.46 2.52 14.48
N SER A 30 1.76 3.65 14.36
CA SER A 30 1.28 4.12 13.06
C SER A 30 2.41 4.37 12.07
N SER A 31 3.57 4.81 12.56
CA SER A 31 4.75 5.03 11.72
C SER A 31 5.26 3.73 11.08
N ILE A 32 5.20 2.62 11.82
CA ILE A 32 5.60 1.32 11.29
C ILE A 32 4.61 0.88 10.21
N LEU A 33 3.32 1.03 10.49
CA LEU A 33 2.28 0.68 9.54
C LEU A 33 2.40 1.50 8.26
N PHE A 34 2.63 2.81 8.39
CA PHE A 34 2.84 3.69 7.25
C PHE A 34 4.03 3.23 6.40
N LYS A 35 5.15 2.89 7.03
CA LYS A 35 6.33 2.41 6.31
C LYS A 35 6.05 1.11 5.54
N LYS A 36 5.29 0.20 6.14
CA LYS A 36 4.91 -1.06 5.48
C LYS A 36 4.06 -0.79 4.24
N VAL A 37 3.07 0.09 4.38
CA VAL A 37 2.16 0.47 3.30
C VAL A 37 2.94 1.15 2.17
N GLN A 38 3.80 2.11 2.51
CA GLN A 38 4.61 2.84 1.54
C GLN A 38 5.57 1.92 0.79
N SER A 39 6.22 1.03 1.53
CA SER A 39 7.14 0.06 0.95
C SER A 39 6.42 -0.86 -0.04
N PHE A 40 5.21 -1.29 0.30
CA PHE A 40 4.43 -2.16 -0.58
C PHE A 40 3.98 -1.43 -1.84
N ALA A 41 3.60 -0.15 -1.72
CA ALA A 41 3.29 0.68 -2.88
C ALA A 41 4.51 0.80 -3.79
N ASN A 42 5.69 1.03 -3.22
CA ASN A 42 6.93 1.15 -3.98
C ASN A 42 7.28 -0.14 -4.73
N GLU A 43 7.00 -1.29 -4.15
CA GLU A 43 7.22 -2.57 -4.82
C GLU A 43 6.41 -2.69 -6.12
N PHE A 44 5.24 -2.07 -6.15
CA PHE A 44 4.43 -2.01 -7.37
C PHE A 44 4.96 -0.95 -8.34
N ILE A 45 5.34 0.22 -7.83
CA ILE A 45 5.69 1.37 -8.67
C ILE A 45 7.07 1.23 -9.31
N ILE A 46 8.08 0.75 -8.58
CA ILE A 46 9.44 0.68 -9.09
C ILE A 46 9.56 -0.14 -10.38
N PRO A 47 8.96 -1.33 -10.49
CA PRO A 47 9.00 -2.08 -11.75
C PRO A 47 8.33 -1.36 -12.92
N ASN A 48 7.50 -0.37 -12.63
CA ASN A 48 6.75 0.38 -13.63
C ASN A 48 7.28 1.81 -13.81
N LYS A 49 8.49 2.09 -13.32
CA LYS A 49 9.08 3.44 -13.34
C LYS A 49 9.30 3.99 -14.74
N ASN A 50 9.30 3.14 -15.76
CA ASN A 50 9.45 3.60 -17.15
C ASN A 50 8.20 4.29 -17.68
N ILE A 51 7.04 3.97 -17.11
CA ILE A 51 5.76 4.52 -17.57
C ILE A 51 5.04 5.34 -16.51
N LEU A 52 5.40 5.20 -15.23
CA LEU A 52 4.81 5.94 -14.13
C LEU A 52 5.82 6.86 -13.48
N ASP A 53 5.38 8.06 -13.10
CA ASP A 53 6.15 8.87 -12.17
C ASP A 53 6.14 8.18 -10.82
N THR A 54 7.33 8.06 -10.22
CA THR A 54 7.48 7.26 -8.99
C THR A 54 7.05 7.99 -7.72
N SER A 55 6.86 9.31 -7.80
CA SER A 55 6.37 10.10 -6.67
C SER A 55 4.86 10.20 -6.76
N PRO A 56 4.14 9.83 -5.69
CA PRO A 56 2.68 9.97 -5.72
C PRO A 56 2.27 11.43 -5.78
N LYS A 57 1.24 11.71 -6.57
CA LYS A 57 0.66 13.05 -6.70
C LYS A 57 -0.42 13.28 -5.65
N SER A 58 -0.97 12.23 -5.10
CA SER A 58 -1.92 12.29 -4.01
C SER A 58 -1.71 11.10 -3.08
N PHE A 59 -2.05 11.32 -1.82
CA PHE A 59 -1.90 10.30 -0.80
C PHE A 59 -2.95 10.51 0.28
N GLU A 60 -3.61 9.43 0.67
CA GLU A 60 -4.57 9.46 1.77
C GLU A 60 -4.39 8.19 2.59
N LEU A 61 -4.36 8.33 3.89
CA LEU A 61 -4.20 7.21 4.81
C LEU A 61 -5.27 7.31 5.89
N ASN A 62 -6.08 6.27 6.01
CA ASN A 62 -7.15 6.18 7.00
C ASN A 62 -6.85 5.04 7.97
N PHE A 63 -6.63 5.38 9.23
CA PHE A 63 -6.54 4.39 10.30
C PHE A 63 -7.94 4.10 10.82
N ILE A 64 -8.30 2.84 10.88
CA ILE A 64 -9.65 2.41 11.22
C ILE A 64 -9.70 1.76 12.59
N GLN A 65 -8.73 0.89 12.89
CA GLN A 65 -8.63 0.23 14.19
C GLN A 65 -7.18 -0.10 14.51
N ASN A 66 -6.92 -0.42 15.77
CA ASN A 66 -5.58 -0.78 16.21
C ASN A 66 -5.23 -2.23 15.88
N ALA A 67 -3.96 -2.47 15.66
CA ALA A 67 -3.39 -3.81 15.65
C ALA A 67 -2.52 -3.98 16.90
N TYR A 68 -2.41 -5.20 17.38
CA TYR A 68 -1.76 -5.50 18.66
C TYR A 68 -0.62 -6.48 18.49
N LEU A 69 0.23 -6.55 19.51
CA LEU A 69 1.35 -7.48 19.56
C LEU A 69 0.90 -8.91 19.21
N ASN A 70 1.68 -9.58 18.38
CA ASN A 70 1.49 -10.96 17.94
C ASN A 70 0.34 -11.16 16.94
N GLU A 71 -0.38 -10.12 16.58
CA GLU A 71 -1.41 -10.27 15.55
C GLU A 71 -0.80 -10.44 14.17
N GLU A 72 -1.39 -11.31 13.37
CA GLU A 72 -0.99 -11.53 11.98
C GLU A 72 -1.77 -10.58 11.09
N LEU A 73 -1.04 -9.81 10.28
CA LEU A 73 -1.62 -8.82 9.38
C LEU A 73 -1.36 -9.19 7.94
N VAL A 74 -2.30 -8.85 7.08
CA VAL A 74 -2.21 -9.05 5.64
C VAL A 74 -2.29 -7.69 4.97
N VAL A 75 -1.31 -7.39 4.13
CA VAL A 75 -1.27 -6.16 3.33
C VAL A 75 -1.58 -6.53 1.89
N LYS A 76 -2.61 -5.92 1.31
CA LYS A 76 -3.03 -6.21 -0.06
C LYS A 76 -3.03 -4.94 -0.89
N ASN A 77 -2.71 -5.07 -2.18
CA ASN A 77 -2.88 -3.96 -3.10
C ASN A 77 -3.97 -4.27 -4.13
N GLN A 78 -4.54 -3.20 -4.65
CA GLN A 78 -5.58 -3.27 -5.65
C GLN A 78 -5.55 -2.00 -6.47
N ILE A 79 -5.70 -2.12 -7.78
CA ILE A 79 -5.87 -0.94 -8.61
C ILE A 79 -7.31 -0.49 -8.46
N LYS A 80 -7.50 0.69 -7.85
CA LYS A 80 -8.82 1.26 -7.62
C LYS A 80 -9.34 1.98 -8.86
N LYS A 81 -8.45 2.64 -9.58
CA LYS A 81 -8.80 3.36 -10.79
C LYS A 81 -7.60 3.44 -11.72
N LEU A 82 -7.83 3.26 -13.00
CA LEU A 82 -6.80 3.32 -14.02
C LEU A 82 -7.39 3.92 -15.28
N ASN A 83 -6.72 4.95 -15.80
CA ASN A 83 -7.07 5.53 -17.10
C ASN A 83 -5.78 5.94 -17.82
N SER A 84 -5.91 6.68 -18.94
CA SER A 84 -4.75 7.02 -19.75
C SER A 84 -3.80 8.01 -19.09
N THR A 85 -4.22 8.71 -18.02
CA THR A 85 -3.43 9.76 -17.39
C THR A 85 -2.97 9.43 -15.99
N TYR A 86 -3.70 8.61 -15.25
CA TYR A 86 -3.34 8.32 -13.87
C TYR A 86 -3.79 6.93 -13.40
N LEU A 87 -3.20 6.54 -12.28
CA LEU A 87 -3.45 5.28 -11.59
C LEU A 87 -3.72 5.59 -10.12
N ILE A 88 -4.80 5.03 -9.57
CA ILE A 88 -5.04 5.07 -8.13
C ILE A 88 -4.84 3.66 -7.57
N LEU A 89 -3.88 3.53 -6.67
CA LEU A 89 -3.56 2.28 -5.99
C LEU A 89 -4.15 2.31 -4.59
N LEU A 90 -4.90 1.28 -4.24
CA LEU A 90 -5.44 1.10 -2.90
C LEU A 90 -4.66 0.00 -2.19
N ILE A 91 -4.15 0.31 -1.00
CA ILE A 91 -3.49 -0.67 -0.15
C ILE A 91 -4.31 -0.81 1.12
N THR A 92 -4.68 -2.04 1.43
CA THR A 92 -5.50 -2.37 2.59
C THR A 92 -4.71 -3.26 3.52
N VAL A 93 -4.73 -2.94 4.81
CA VAL A 93 -4.13 -3.79 5.84
C VAL A 93 -5.25 -4.33 6.71
N SER A 94 -5.29 -5.64 6.86
CA SER A 94 -6.33 -6.33 7.63
C SER A 94 -5.69 -7.35 8.55
N LYS A 95 -6.40 -7.71 9.61
CA LYS A 95 -6.01 -8.87 10.42
C LYS A 95 -6.31 -10.12 9.62
N LYS A 96 -5.42 -11.10 9.66
CA LYS A 96 -5.58 -12.34 8.90
C LYS A 96 -6.90 -13.04 9.21
N THR A 97 -7.37 -12.93 10.45
CA THR A 97 -8.58 -13.58 10.93
C THR A 97 -9.86 -12.76 10.78
N GLN A 98 -9.74 -11.52 10.31
CA GLN A 98 -10.88 -10.60 10.17
C GLN A 98 -10.90 -9.97 8.78
N LYS A 99 -12.11 -9.71 8.29
CA LYS A 99 -12.27 -9.04 6.99
C LYS A 99 -12.15 -7.53 7.08
N ASP A 100 -12.46 -6.96 8.26
CA ASP A 100 -12.45 -5.51 8.42
C ASP A 100 -11.04 -4.99 8.40
N PRO A 101 -10.75 -3.95 7.59
CA PRO A 101 -9.41 -3.40 7.53
C PRO A 101 -9.04 -2.64 8.80
N ILE A 102 -7.75 -2.65 9.14
CA ILE A 102 -7.22 -1.79 10.19
C ILE A 102 -6.74 -0.46 9.61
N CYS A 103 -6.43 -0.45 8.32
CA CYS A 103 -5.90 0.71 7.63
C CYS A 103 -6.18 0.60 6.14
N GLU A 104 -6.49 1.73 5.52
CA GLU A 104 -6.60 1.84 4.07
C GLU A 104 -5.80 3.04 3.60
N ALA A 105 -5.01 2.85 2.54
CA ALA A 105 -4.21 3.91 1.96
C ALA A 105 -4.45 3.98 0.46
N THR A 106 -4.58 5.19 -0.07
CA THR A 106 -4.67 5.40 -1.51
C THR A 106 -3.49 6.25 -1.96
N PHE A 107 -2.89 5.84 -3.08
CA PHE A 107 -1.79 6.55 -3.72
C PHE A 107 -2.18 6.85 -5.15
N GLY A 108 -2.09 8.13 -5.54
CA GLY A 108 -2.34 8.53 -6.92
C GLY A 108 -1.04 8.78 -7.65
N TYR A 109 -0.86 8.15 -8.80
CA TYR A 109 0.34 8.31 -9.64
C TYR A 109 -0.08 8.74 -11.03
N THR A 110 0.77 9.50 -11.69
CA THR A 110 0.54 9.90 -13.07
C THR A 110 1.45 9.12 -14.01
N PHE A 111 0.97 8.86 -15.22
CA PHE A 111 1.80 8.27 -16.26
C PHE A 111 2.74 9.33 -16.81
N LYS A 112 3.95 8.90 -17.16
CA LYS A 112 4.91 9.78 -17.82
C LYS A 112 4.39 10.14 -19.19
N LYS A 113 4.62 11.41 -19.57
CA LYS A 113 4.27 11.86 -20.91
C LYS A 113 5.24 11.24 -21.91
N ALA A 114 4.70 10.81 -23.05
CA ALA A 114 5.53 10.43 -24.18
C ALA A 114 6.25 11.67 -24.68
N SER A 115 7.55 11.56 -24.84
CA SER A 115 8.38 12.66 -25.38
C SER A 115 8.48 12.55 -26.89
#